data_3de51ab49e44ef33211011c4636cff19
#
_entry.id   3de51ab49e44ef33211011c4636cff19
#
_cell.length_a   1.000
_cell.length_b   1.000
_cell.length_c   1.000
_cell.angle_alpha   90.00
_cell.angle_beta   90.00
_cell.angle_gamma   90.00
#
_symmetry.space_group_name_H-M   'P 1'
#
loop_
_entity.id
_entity.type
_entity.pdbx_description
1 polymer ?
#
loop_
_entity_poly.entity_id
_entity_poly.type
_entity_poly.pdbx_seq_one_letter_code
_entity_poly.pdbx_strand_id
1 'polypeptide(L)'
;MAVRSERSKARSAGVDQQSRLNAWHAFLVAHAAVEPILNRELEAACGLPLRWFDVLVQLHAMPHKRLSMTELANAVLLSKSGLTRLVDRIEEAGLVQRASAPGDRRSLLIVLTPSSEKTLKRAAPIHEDGIRRHFAAYITDNEAAAVEAALERIAAAARHYEPVTSQNWVLGSNGTKNRSKPRGPLGQSPLTDRAAIEVRRE
;
A
#
# COMPACT_ATOMS: atom_id res chain seq x y z
N MET A 1 0.82 31.40 -38.18
CA MET A 1 1.33 30.03 -37.88
C MET A 1 1.36 29.69 -36.38
N ALA A 2 1.56 30.63 -35.46
CA ALA A 2 1.65 30.39 -33.99
C ALA A 2 0.38 29.85 -33.31
N VAL A 3 -0.81 30.37 -33.63
CA VAL A 3 -2.09 30.02 -33.01
C VAL A 3 -2.49 28.55 -33.23
N ARG A 4 -2.07 27.93 -34.31
CA ARG A 4 -2.34 26.51 -34.61
C ARG A 4 -1.49 25.57 -33.75
N SER A 5 -0.27 25.98 -33.38
CA SER A 5 0.64 25.25 -32.54
C SER A 5 0.19 25.25 -31.07
N GLU A 6 -0.33 26.37 -30.55
CA GLU A 6 -0.82 26.47 -29.18
C GLU A 6 -2.11 25.66 -28.92
N ARG A 7 -3.04 25.68 -29.91
CA ARG A 7 -4.25 24.83 -29.84
C ARG A 7 -3.93 23.33 -29.90
N SER A 8 -2.91 22.91 -30.63
CA SER A 8 -2.45 21.52 -30.67
C SER A 8 -1.82 21.10 -29.36
N LYS A 9 -0.99 21.95 -28.74
CA LYS A 9 -0.38 21.68 -27.42
C LYS A 9 -1.43 21.65 -26.29
N ALA A 10 -2.41 22.55 -26.30
CA ALA A 10 -3.48 22.56 -25.31
C ALA A 10 -4.39 21.31 -25.43
N ARG A 11 -4.62 20.84 -26.66
CA ARG A 11 -5.40 19.63 -26.92
C ARG A 11 -4.66 18.35 -26.49
N SER A 12 -3.35 18.27 -26.72
CA SER A 12 -2.52 17.15 -26.27
C SER A 12 -2.39 17.11 -24.75
N ALA A 13 -2.26 18.27 -24.08
CA ALA A 13 -2.22 18.35 -22.62
C ALA A 13 -3.56 17.93 -21.98
N GLY A 14 -4.69 18.27 -22.57
CA GLY A 14 -6.02 17.86 -22.10
C GLY A 14 -6.27 16.36 -22.24
N VAL A 15 -5.82 15.76 -23.35
CA VAL A 15 -5.88 14.31 -23.57
C VAL A 15 -5.01 13.56 -22.56
N ASP A 16 -3.82 14.06 -22.30
CA ASP A 16 -2.88 13.47 -21.32
C ASP A 16 -3.45 13.51 -19.88
N GLN A 17 -4.07 14.60 -19.49
CA GLN A 17 -4.71 14.71 -18.17
C GLN A 17 -5.91 13.77 -18.03
N GLN A 18 -6.76 13.67 -19.03
CA GLN A 18 -7.91 12.75 -19.01
C GLN A 18 -7.46 11.28 -18.95
N SER A 19 -6.42 10.92 -19.67
CA SER A 19 -5.84 9.58 -19.63
C SER A 19 -5.36 9.19 -18.21
N ARG A 20 -4.73 10.13 -17.48
CA ARG A 20 -4.28 9.91 -16.11
C ARG A 20 -5.45 9.75 -15.12
N LEU A 21 -6.52 10.51 -15.30
CA LEU A 21 -7.74 10.35 -14.50
C LEU A 21 -8.42 9.00 -14.76
N ASN A 22 -8.45 8.58 -16.03
CA ASN A 22 -8.98 7.26 -16.39
C ASN A 22 -8.14 6.13 -15.78
N ALA A 23 -6.82 6.25 -15.76
CA ALA A 23 -5.94 5.29 -15.11
C ALA A 23 -6.21 5.19 -13.58
N TRP A 24 -6.43 6.32 -12.91
CA TRP A 24 -6.84 6.34 -11.51
C TRP A 24 -8.17 5.61 -11.28
N HIS A 25 -9.18 5.89 -12.11
CA HIS A 25 -10.48 5.22 -12.02
C HIS A 25 -10.34 3.71 -12.27
N ALA A 26 -9.59 3.31 -13.30
CA ALA A 26 -9.34 1.91 -13.60
C ALA A 26 -8.64 1.17 -12.45
N PHE A 27 -7.65 1.80 -11.81
CA PHE A 27 -6.99 1.28 -10.60
C PHE A 27 -7.99 1.03 -9.47
N LEU A 28 -8.86 2.00 -9.17
CA LEU A 28 -9.87 1.85 -8.12
C LEU A 28 -10.86 0.73 -8.42
N VAL A 29 -11.34 0.65 -9.67
CA VAL A 29 -12.27 -0.41 -10.10
C VAL A 29 -11.62 -1.78 -10.01
N ALA A 30 -10.39 -1.93 -10.49
CA ALA A 30 -9.66 -3.19 -10.44
C ALA A 30 -9.41 -3.63 -8.98
N HIS A 31 -8.96 -2.72 -8.11
CA HIS A 31 -8.76 -3.00 -6.69
C HIS A 31 -10.06 -3.44 -6.02
N ALA A 32 -11.15 -2.69 -6.21
CA ALA A 32 -12.46 -3.00 -5.61
C ALA A 32 -13.06 -4.32 -6.12
N ALA A 33 -12.70 -4.75 -7.32
CA ALA A 33 -13.15 -6.03 -7.88
C ALA A 33 -12.33 -7.23 -7.36
N VAL A 34 -11.01 -7.08 -7.25
CA VAL A 34 -10.09 -8.18 -6.92
C VAL A 34 -10.01 -8.44 -5.41
N GLU A 35 -9.89 -7.39 -4.58
CA GLU A 35 -9.71 -7.52 -3.12
C GLU A 35 -10.79 -8.42 -2.46
N PRO A 36 -12.11 -8.26 -2.75
CA PRO A 36 -13.13 -9.12 -2.14
C PRO A 36 -13.06 -10.60 -2.59
N ILE A 37 -12.52 -10.86 -3.78
CA ILE A 37 -12.31 -12.23 -4.25
C ILE A 37 -11.18 -12.88 -3.46
N LEU A 38 -10.04 -12.20 -3.35
CA LEU A 38 -8.90 -12.67 -2.56
C LEU A 38 -9.28 -12.91 -1.09
N ASN A 39 -10.06 -12.00 -0.51
CA ASN A 39 -10.55 -12.16 0.87
C ASN A 39 -11.40 -13.41 1.02
N ARG A 40 -12.39 -13.64 0.13
CA ARG A 40 -13.26 -14.83 0.18
C ARG A 40 -12.48 -16.13 0.02
N GLU A 41 -11.53 -16.17 -0.90
CA GLU A 41 -10.71 -17.37 -1.11
C GLU A 41 -9.84 -17.69 0.10
N LEU A 42 -9.24 -16.65 0.70
CA LEU A 42 -8.40 -16.81 1.88
C LEU A 42 -9.20 -17.22 3.11
N GLU A 43 -10.36 -16.60 3.34
CA GLU A 43 -11.27 -16.98 4.42
C GLU A 43 -11.82 -18.41 4.25
N ALA A 44 -12.23 -18.78 3.04
CA ALA A 44 -12.77 -20.11 2.77
C ALA A 44 -11.73 -21.22 2.96
N ALA A 45 -10.48 -20.98 2.56
CA ALA A 45 -9.43 -21.98 2.58
C ALA A 45 -8.73 -22.13 3.95
N CYS A 46 -8.61 -21.06 4.73
CA CYS A 46 -7.87 -21.10 6.00
C CYS A 46 -8.46 -20.28 7.14
N GLY A 47 -9.65 -19.72 6.96
CA GLY A 47 -10.36 -18.93 7.99
C GLY A 47 -9.67 -17.62 8.33
N LEU A 48 -8.82 -17.08 7.43
CA LEU A 48 -8.05 -15.89 7.67
C LEU A 48 -8.55 -14.73 6.80
N PRO A 49 -9.12 -13.66 7.38
CA PRO A 49 -9.47 -12.46 6.63
C PRO A 49 -8.24 -11.81 5.98
N LEU A 50 -8.36 -11.32 4.74
CA LEU A 50 -7.26 -10.71 3.99
C LEU A 50 -6.57 -9.58 4.77
N ARG A 51 -7.33 -8.73 5.47
CA ARG A 51 -6.77 -7.65 6.30
C ARG A 51 -5.94 -8.16 7.48
N TRP A 52 -6.25 -9.34 8.01
CA TRP A 52 -5.41 -9.97 9.04
C TRP A 52 -4.12 -10.48 8.41
N PHE A 53 -4.24 -11.14 7.25
CA PHE A 53 -3.09 -11.60 6.48
C PHE A 53 -2.13 -10.45 6.19
N ASP A 54 -2.61 -9.28 5.74
CA ASP A 54 -1.80 -8.10 5.48
C ASP A 54 -1.01 -7.64 6.72
N VAL A 55 -1.66 -7.58 7.89
CA VAL A 55 -0.99 -7.25 9.15
C VAL A 55 0.10 -8.26 9.48
N LEU A 56 -0.20 -9.57 9.36
CA LEU A 56 0.76 -10.62 9.68
C LEU A 56 1.96 -10.63 8.71
N VAL A 57 1.74 -10.37 7.42
CA VAL A 57 2.80 -10.26 6.42
C VAL A 57 3.72 -9.08 6.71
N GLN A 58 3.16 -7.90 7.04
CA GLN A 58 3.97 -6.73 7.39
C GLN A 58 4.85 -6.99 8.62
N LEU A 59 4.30 -7.64 9.64
CA LEU A 59 5.09 -8.02 10.82
C LEU A 59 6.15 -9.07 10.47
N HIS A 60 5.82 -10.05 9.63
CA HIS A 60 6.74 -11.12 9.23
C HIS A 60 7.95 -10.60 8.45
N ALA A 61 7.76 -9.59 7.61
CA ALA A 61 8.82 -8.96 6.82
C ALA A 61 9.82 -8.16 7.66
N MET A 62 9.49 -7.82 8.92
CA MET A 62 10.35 -6.99 9.76
C MET A 62 11.38 -7.81 10.56
N PRO A 63 12.56 -7.23 10.84
CA PRO A 63 13.51 -7.79 11.79
C PRO A 63 12.81 -8.04 13.13
N HIS A 64 13.03 -9.23 13.71
CA HIS A 64 12.40 -9.64 14.96
C HIS A 64 10.87 -9.76 14.92
N LYS A 65 10.23 -9.69 13.74
CA LYS A 65 8.78 -9.89 13.49
C LYS A 65 7.90 -9.04 14.40
N ARG A 66 8.26 -7.76 14.54
CA ARG A 66 7.57 -6.80 15.43
C ARG A 66 7.58 -5.39 14.86
N LEU A 67 6.53 -4.63 15.15
CA LEU A 67 6.36 -3.20 14.84
C LEU A 67 5.63 -2.51 15.99
N SER A 68 5.87 -1.22 16.16
CA SER A 68 4.99 -0.36 16.96
C SER A 68 3.65 -0.18 16.26
N MET A 69 2.60 0.24 16.99
CA MET A 69 1.30 0.55 16.42
C MET A 69 1.36 1.64 15.34
N THR A 70 2.28 2.60 15.48
CA THR A 70 2.45 3.69 14.51
C THR A 70 3.10 3.18 13.22
N GLU A 71 4.17 2.40 13.31
CA GLU A 71 4.82 1.79 12.15
C GLU A 71 3.87 0.84 11.42
N LEU A 72 3.12 0.02 12.17
CA LEU A 72 2.16 -0.91 11.59
C LEU A 72 1.01 -0.18 10.88
N ALA A 73 0.49 0.92 11.46
CA ALA A 73 -0.55 1.73 10.82
C ALA A 73 -0.08 2.30 9.47
N ASN A 74 1.16 2.76 9.42
CA ASN A 74 1.76 3.25 8.18
C ASN A 74 1.97 2.13 7.15
N ALA A 75 2.35 0.93 7.60
CA ALA A 75 2.60 -0.22 6.73
C ALA A 75 1.32 -0.76 6.09
N VAL A 76 0.21 -0.83 6.85
CA VAL A 76 -1.08 -1.37 6.37
C VAL A 76 -2.05 -0.29 5.86
N LEU A 77 -1.63 0.97 5.80
CA LEU A 77 -2.41 2.12 5.31
C LEU A 77 -3.77 2.29 6.02
N LEU A 78 -3.80 2.03 7.31
CA LEU A 78 -4.99 2.18 8.16
C LEU A 78 -4.86 3.37 9.11
N SER A 79 -5.99 3.95 9.50
CA SER A 79 -6.03 4.90 10.62
C SER A 79 -5.67 4.19 11.93
N LYS A 80 -5.08 4.92 12.89
CA LYS A 80 -4.73 4.36 14.21
C LYS A 80 -5.91 3.69 14.92
N SER A 81 -7.09 4.28 14.85
CA SER A 81 -8.31 3.72 15.47
C SER A 81 -8.80 2.45 14.77
N GLY A 82 -8.75 2.42 13.45
CA GLY A 82 -9.07 1.22 12.66
C GLY A 82 -8.12 0.08 12.93
N LEU A 83 -6.81 0.38 12.99
CA LEU A 83 -5.78 -0.61 13.31
C LEU A 83 -5.93 -1.17 14.72
N THR A 84 -6.23 -0.35 15.73
CA THR A 84 -6.36 -0.83 17.13
C THR A 84 -7.40 -1.95 17.21
N ARG A 85 -8.61 -1.72 16.67
CA ARG A 85 -9.67 -2.73 16.65
C ARG A 85 -9.31 -3.97 15.84
N LEU A 86 -8.53 -3.81 14.78
CA LEU A 86 -8.06 -4.92 13.97
C LEU A 86 -7.06 -5.77 14.76
N VAL A 87 -6.07 -5.14 15.39
CA VAL A 87 -5.06 -5.80 16.21
C VAL A 87 -5.69 -6.50 17.41
N ASP A 88 -6.69 -5.90 18.08
CA ASP A 88 -7.40 -6.53 19.20
C ASP A 88 -7.97 -7.90 18.78
N ARG A 89 -8.65 -7.96 17.63
CA ARG A 89 -9.21 -9.22 17.11
C ARG A 89 -8.15 -10.24 16.71
N ILE A 90 -7.02 -9.80 16.14
CA ILE A 90 -5.92 -10.69 15.75
C ILE A 90 -5.22 -11.23 17.01
N GLU A 91 -5.14 -10.43 18.08
CA GLU A 91 -4.60 -10.83 19.39
C GLU A 91 -5.54 -11.81 20.10
N GLU A 92 -6.85 -11.56 20.09
CA GLU A 92 -7.88 -12.50 20.60
C GLU A 92 -7.80 -13.87 19.89
N ALA A 93 -7.48 -13.87 18.58
CA ALA A 93 -7.25 -15.09 17.81
C ALA A 93 -5.87 -15.74 18.08
N GLY A 94 -5.04 -15.16 18.94
CA GLY A 94 -3.72 -15.68 19.31
C GLY A 94 -2.66 -15.59 18.20
N LEU A 95 -2.87 -14.75 17.19
CA LEU A 95 -1.95 -14.59 16.06
C LEU A 95 -0.90 -13.50 16.30
N VAL A 96 -1.20 -12.50 17.11
CA VAL A 96 -0.23 -11.50 17.58
C VAL A 96 -0.32 -11.36 19.10
N GLN A 97 0.66 -10.71 19.68
CA GLN A 97 0.66 -10.31 21.08
C GLN A 97 1.26 -8.92 21.24
N ARG A 98 0.81 -8.19 22.26
CA ARG A 98 1.43 -6.93 22.65
C ARG A 98 2.56 -7.19 23.63
N ALA A 99 3.72 -6.57 23.37
CA ALA A 99 4.89 -6.64 24.25
C ALA A 99 5.44 -5.25 24.52
N SER A 100 6.03 -5.02 25.67
CA SER A 100 6.75 -3.78 25.96
C SER A 100 8.03 -3.69 25.13
N ALA A 101 8.35 -2.51 24.61
CA ALA A 101 9.61 -2.30 23.90
C ALA A 101 10.80 -2.45 24.88
N PRO A 102 11.92 -3.04 24.46
CA PRO A 102 13.13 -3.09 25.26
C PRO A 102 13.58 -1.68 25.65
N GLY A 103 13.70 -1.42 26.96
CA GLY A 103 14.14 -0.11 27.46
C GLY A 103 13.05 0.97 27.58
N ASP A 104 11.85 0.75 27.04
CA ASP A 104 10.72 1.68 27.14
C ASP A 104 9.40 0.95 27.40
N ARG A 105 8.99 0.90 28.66
CA ARG A 105 7.73 0.26 29.07
C ARG A 105 6.46 0.99 28.58
N ARG A 106 6.57 2.22 28.07
CA ARG A 106 5.44 2.99 27.54
C ARG A 106 5.17 2.69 26.07
N SER A 107 6.16 2.17 25.36
CA SER A 107 6.04 1.79 23.96
C SER A 107 5.62 0.34 23.83
N LEU A 108 4.47 0.11 23.18
CA LEU A 108 3.95 -1.21 22.88
C LEU A 108 4.34 -1.63 21.46
N LEU A 109 4.85 -2.84 21.34
CA LEU A 109 5.14 -3.50 20.07
C LEU A 109 4.10 -4.59 19.82
N ILE A 110 3.68 -4.74 18.58
CA ILE A 110 2.90 -5.87 18.10
C ILE A 110 3.87 -6.91 17.57
N VAL A 111 3.79 -8.11 18.09
CA VAL A 111 4.74 -9.20 17.83
C VAL A 111 3.97 -10.41 17.31
N LEU A 112 4.51 -11.08 16.27
CA LEU A 112 3.95 -12.36 15.81
C LEU A 112 4.11 -13.46 16.84
N THR A 113 3.12 -14.33 16.94
CA THR A 113 3.20 -15.57 17.73
C THR A 113 3.71 -16.73 16.86
N PRO A 114 4.15 -17.84 17.44
CA PRO A 114 4.45 -19.06 16.67
C PRO A 114 3.25 -19.61 15.87
N SER A 115 2.02 -19.34 16.33
CA SER A 115 0.78 -19.70 15.64
C SER A 115 0.61 -18.97 14.32
N SER A 116 0.96 -17.67 14.28
CA SER A 116 0.89 -16.87 13.06
C SER A 116 1.83 -17.38 11.96
N GLU A 117 3.00 -17.90 12.30
CA GLU A 117 3.89 -18.45 11.28
C GLU A 117 3.30 -19.66 10.57
N LYS A 118 2.64 -20.55 11.32
CA LYS A 118 1.91 -21.68 10.74
C LYS A 118 0.76 -21.20 9.85
N THR A 119 0.05 -20.18 10.32
CA THR A 119 -1.07 -19.57 9.58
C THR A 119 -0.57 -18.93 8.27
N LEU A 120 0.50 -18.14 8.33
CA LEU A 120 1.12 -17.53 7.15
C LEU A 120 1.60 -18.56 6.13
N LYS A 121 2.28 -19.62 6.57
CA LYS A 121 2.73 -20.71 5.67
C LYS A 121 1.58 -21.37 4.90
N ARG A 122 0.39 -21.43 5.49
CA ARG A 122 -0.81 -21.96 4.83
C ARG A 122 -1.46 -20.92 3.92
N ALA A 123 -1.51 -19.68 4.35
CA ALA A 123 -2.25 -18.60 3.70
C ALA A 123 -1.49 -18.02 2.48
N ALA A 124 -0.17 -17.89 2.55
CA ALA A 124 0.64 -17.26 1.51
C ALA A 124 0.46 -17.91 0.12
N PRO A 125 0.55 -19.23 -0.06
CA PRO A 125 0.39 -19.84 -1.38
C PRO A 125 -1.04 -19.67 -1.94
N ILE A 126 -2.06 -19.60 -1.08
CA ILE A 126 -3.45 -19.35 -1.49
C ILE A 126 -3.60 -17.92 -2.01
N HIS A 127 -3.04 -16.96 -1.27
CA HIS A 127 -3.07 -15.56 -1.66
C HIS A 127 -2.29 -15.31 -2.95
N GLU A 128 -1.10 -15.87 -3.10
CA GLU A 128 -0.29 -15.79 -4.33
C GLU A 128 -1.01 -16.37 -5.53
N ASP A 129 -1.65 -17.51 -5.35
CA ASP A 129 -2.44 -18.16 -6.41
C ASP A 129 -3.66 -17.33 -6.80
N GLY A 130 -4.32 -16.71 -5.83
CA GLY A 130 -5.40 -15.75 -6.06
C GLY A 130 -4.93 -14.55 -6.87
N ILE A 131 -3.81 -13.93 -6.50
CA ILE A 131 -3.20 -12.82 -7.28
C ILE A 131 -2.89 -13.27 -8.70
N ARG A 132 -2.30 -14.46 -8.87
CA ARG A 132 -1.97 -15.01 -10.19
C ARG A 132 -3.20 -15.14 -11.08
N ARG A 133 -4.31 -15.67 -10.54
CA ARG A 133 -5.56 -15.89 -11.29
C ARG A 133 -6.35 -14.61 -11.56
N HIS A 134 -6.40 -13.70 -10.61
CA HIS A 134 -7.33 -12.57 -10.67
C HIS A 134 -6.67 -11.24 -11.02
N PHE A 135 -5.35 -11.19 -11.07
CA PHE A 135 -4.60 -10.00 -11.47
C PHE A 135 -3.51 -10.31 -12.52
N ALA A 136 -2.53 -11.16 -12.18
CA ALA A 136 -1.37 -11.37 -13.04
C ALA A 136 -1.72 -12.02 -14.40
N ALA A 137 -2.75 -12.86 -14.46
CA ALA A 137 -3.21 -13.48 -15.70
C ALA A 137 -3.73 -12.47 -16.76
N TYR A 138 -4.00 -11.22 -16.37
CA TYR A 138 -4.58 -10.19 -17.24
C TYR A 138 -3.58 -9.10 -17.65
N ILE A 139 -2.32 -9.21 -17.23
CA ILE A 139 -1.26 -8.25 -17.57
C ILE A 139 -0.03 -8.98 -18.09
N THR A 140 0.67 -8.38 -19.04
CA THR A 140 1.97 -8.84 -19.53
C THR A 140 3.09 -8.41 -18.58
N ASP A 141 4.28 -9.02 -18.70
CA ASP A 141 5.45 -8.65 -17.88
C ASP A 141 5.84 -7.17 -18.04
N ASN A 142 5.72 -6.61 -19.25
CA ASN A 142 6.02 -5.20 -19.51
C ASN A 142 4.99 -4.28 -18.83
N GLU A 143 3.71 -4.64 -18.85
CA GLU A 143 2.66 -3.88 -18.16
C GLU A 143 2.83 -4.00 -16.64
N ALA A 144 3.17 -5.18 -16.11
CA ALA A 144 3.45 -5.39 -14.69
C ALA A 144 4.57 -4.47 -14.22
N ALA A 145 5.71 -4.42 -14.93
CA ALA A 145 6.83 -3.53 -14.61
C ALA A 145 6.43 -2.05 -14.67
N ALA A 146 5.62 -1.66 -15.66
CA ALA A 146 5.14 -0.27 -15.79
C ALA A 146 4.19 0.12 -14.65
N VAL A 147 3.27 -0.77 -14.26
CA VAL A 147 2.33 -0.59 -13.15
C VAL A 147 3.08 -0.50 -11.83
N GLU A 148 4.01 -1.44 -11.54
CA GLU A 148 4.85 -1.43 -10.35
C GLU A 148 5.57 -0.09 -10.21
N ALA A 149 6.35 0.31 -11.23
CA ALA A 149 7.11 1.55 -11.20
C ALA A 149 6.22 2.81 -11.05
N ALA A 150 5.02 2.81 -11.63
CA ALA A 150 4.09 3.93 -11.49
C ALA A 150 3.52 4.01 -10.07
N LEU A 151 3.06 2.90 -9.52
CA LEU A 151 2.46 2.83 -8.18
C LEU A 151 3.50 3.10 -7.08
N GLU A 152 4.74 2.63 -7.22
CA GLU A 152 5.83 2.95 -6.30
C GLU A 152 6.11 4.45 -6.22
N ARG A 153 6.18 5.14 -7.39
CA ARG A 153 6.34 6.60 -7.43
C ARG A 153 5.18 7.33 -6.76
N ILE A 154 3.95 6.88 -6.99
CA ILE A 154 2.75 7.46 -6.36
C ILE A 154 2.79 7.25 -4.85
N ALA A 155 3.10 6.05 -4.39
CA ALA A 155 3.20 5.73 -2.97
C ALA A 155 4.32 6.50 -2.27
N ALA A 156 5.47 6.68 -2.93
CA ALA A 156 6.58 7.48 -2.41
C ALA A 156 6.18 8.96 -2.27
N ALA A 157 5.51 9.52 -3.27
CA ALA A 157 5.03 10.91 -3.21
C ALA A 157 3.97 11.12 -2.12
N ALA A 158 3.05 10.16 -1.95
CA ALA A 158 2.00 10.22 -0.95
C ALA A 158 2.52 10.17 0.49
N ARG A 159 3.61 9.46 0.76
CA ARG A 159 4.26 9.41 2.09
C ARG A 159 4.82 10.75 2.55
N HIS A 160 5.16 11.65 1.62
CA HIS A 160 5.69 12.98 1.89
C HIS A 160 4.63 14.09 1.74
N TYR A 161 3.37 13.70 1.61
CA TYR A 161 2.28 14.66 1.46
C TYR A 161 1.93 15.31 2.81
N GLU A 162 2.10 16.63 2.88
CA GLU A 162 1.51 17.45 3.94
C GLU A 162 0.13 17.91 3.49
N PRO A 163 -0.94 17.64 4.26
CA PRO A 163 -2.29 18.05 3.87
C PRO A 163 -2.36 19.56 3.70
N VAL A 164 -2.87 20.00 2.54
CA VAL A 164 -3.17 21.42 2.30
C VAL A 164 -4.26 21.80 3.29
N THR A 165 -3.94 22.68 4.23
CA THR A 165 -4.90 23.21 5.17
C THR A 165 -6.00 23.95 4.41
N SER A 166 -7.24 23.96 4.92
CA SER A 166 -8.46 24.46 4.28
C SER A 166 -8.39 25.91 3.78
N GLN A 167 -7.34 26.66 4.12
CA GLN A 167 -7.11 28.03 3.64
C GLN A 167 -6.62 28.11 2.19
N ASN A 168 -6.21 26.99 1.56
CA ASN A 168 -5.67 26.97 0.19
C ASN A 168 -6.58 26.30 -0.85
N TRP A 169 -7.79 25.89 -0.50
CA TRP A 169 -8.79 25.43 -1.45
C TRP A 169 -9.54 26.63 -2.06
N VAL A 170 -8.93 27.31 -3.01
CA VAL A 170 -9.66 28.16 -3.94
C VAL A 170 -9.99 27.30 -5.14
N LEU A 171 -11.23 26.87 -5.27
CA LEU A 171 -11.79 26.31 -6.50
C LEU A 171 -11.45 27.29 -7.64
N GLY A 172 -10.72 26.80 -8.62
CA GLY A 172 -10.09 27.54 -9.68
C GLY A 172 -10.93 28.68 -10.28
N SER A 173 -10.52 29.87 -10.00
CA SER A 173 -10.67 31.01 -10.87
C SER A 173 -9.28 31.55 -11.18
N ASN A 174 -8.88 31.37 -12.42
CA ASN A 174 -7.85 32.09 -13.17
C ASN A 174 -6.71 32.80 -12.40
N GLY A 175 -5.49 32.39 -12.68
CA GLY A 175 -4.39 33.35 -12.72
C GLY A 175 -3.17 32.99 -11.89
N THR A 176 -2.18 32.42 -12.56
CA THR A 176 -0.73 32.72 -12.48
C THR A 176 -0.01 32.73 -11.12
N LYS A 177 0.98 31.86 -11.08
CA LYS A 177 2.27 31.98 -10.37
C LYS A 177 2.29 31.69 -8.87
N ASN A 178 2.68 30.46 -8.52
CA ASN A 178 3.88 30.34 -7.72
C ASN A 178 4.55 28.98 -7.98
N ARG A 179 5.71 29.02 -8.66
CA ARG A 179 6.63 27.87 -8.81
C ARG A 179 7.51 27.84 -7.58
N SER A 180 7.20 27.07 -6.60
CA SER A 180 8.18 26.56 -5.67
C SER A 180 8.67 25.20 -6.20
N LYS A 181 9.92 25.17 -6.65
CA LYS A 181 10.64 23.95 -7.03
C LYS A 181 10.60 22.94 -5.90
N PRO A 182 10.31 21.67 -6.15
CA PRO A 182 10.54 20.62 -5.18
C PRO A 182 12.04 20.54 -4.91
N ARG A 183 12.43 20.60 -3.64
CA ARG A 183 13.80 20.29 -3.20
C ARG A 183 14.05 18.82 -3.49
N GLY A 184 15.19 18.51 -4.09
CA GLY A 184 15.64 17.19 -4.46
C GLY A 184 15.72 16.20 -3.26
N PRO A 185 15.85 14.90 -3.54
CA PRO A 185 15.72 13.87 -2.55
C PRO A 185 16.84 13.90 -1.53
N LEU A 186 16.48 14.04 -0.26
CA LEU A 186 17.38 13.79 0.85
C LEU A 186 17.20 12.32 1.30
N GLY A 187 18.28 11.58 1.23
CA GLY A 187 18.57 10.42 2.08
C GLY A 187 17.68 9.20 1.93
N GLN A 188 18.25 8.16 1.38
CA GLN A 188 17.73 6.79 1.34
C GLN A 188 17.26 6.36 2.73
N SER A 189 15.96 6.12 2.88
CA SER A 189 15.39 5.40 4.01
C SER A 189 15.58 3.89 3.79
N PRO A 190 15.95 3.10 4.81
CA PRO A 190 16.33 1.69 4.67
C PRO A 190 15.17 0.71 4.41
N LEU A 191 14.03 1.17 3.90
CA LEU A 191 12.85 0.34 3.63
C LEU A 191 12.68 -0.07 2.16
N THR A 192 13.67 0.22 1.31
CA THR A 192 13.66 -0.21 -0.11
C THR A 192 14.46 -1.47 -0.36
N ASP A 193 14.85 -2.19 0.69
CA ASP A 193 15.44 -3.50 0.47
C ASP A 193 14.31 -4.51 0.19
N ARG A 194 14.23 -4.94 -1.05
CA ARG A 194 13.39 -6.00 -1.60
C ARG A 194 13.55 -7.27 -0.75
N ALA A 195 12.81 -7.37 0.33
CA ALA A 195 12.49 -8.69 0.85
C ALA A 195 11.37 -9.24 -0.04
N ALA A 196 11.73 -9.74 -1.21
CA ALA A 196 10.93 -10.73 -1.91
C ALA A 196 10.46 -11.74 -0.88
N ILE A 197 9.14 -12.00 -0.85
CA ILE A 197 8.56 -13.11 -0.12
C ILE A 197 9.02 -14.39 -0.85
N GLU A 198 10.30 -14.69 -0.75
CA GLU A 198 10.84 -15.99 -1.07
C GLU A 198 10.61 -16.88 0.15
N VAL A 199 9.42 -17.44 0.23
CA VAL A 199 9.17 -18.59 1.08
C VAL A 199 10.04 -19.72 0.50
N ARG A 200 11.28 -19.85 1.01
CA ARG A 200 12.14 -20.97 0.66
C ARG A 200 11.36 -22.25 0.88
N ARG A 201 11.25 -23.00 -0.22
CA ARG A 201 10.86 -24.42 -0.19
C ARG A 201 12.00 -25.18 0.51
N GLU A 202 11.77 -25.60 1.71
CA GLU A 202 12.39 -26.75 2.34
C GLU A 202 11.30 -27.73 2.73
#